data_2210e824f083cde2ee589c493cb81a67
#
_entry.id   2210e824f083cde2ee589c493cb81a67
#
_cell.length_a   1.000
_cell.length_b   1.000
_cell.length_c   1.000
_cell.angle_alpha   90.00
_cell.angle_beta   90.00
_cell.angle_gamma   90.00
#
_symmetry.space_group_name_H-M   'P 1'
#
loop_
_entity.id
_entity.type
_entity.pdbx_description
1 polymer ?
#
loop_
_entity_poly.entity_id
_entity_poly.type
_entity_poly.pdbx_seq_one_letter_code
_entity_poly.pdbx_strand_id
1 'polypeptide(L)'
;SGIIGAATLTMAWFVQPVLMYLKTPVSWYGVIWTVLNLTVGFAALWSDRVDNYFGPRKMGILILVFIVGGYISLAFNLTYAGLAILFVFYIFRGFATPILKGYINQMTFSDMRATVLSIRNFIIRLMFAAIAPFIGWLNDMYSLQIALLVSAGIILIPGGILLGLQFRKNNH
;
A
#
# COMPACT_ATOMS: atom_id res chain seq x y z
N SER A 1 -4.43 1.24 9.71
CA SER A 1 -5.20 1.23 8.46
C SER A 1 -4.88 2.43 7.56
N GLY A 2 -4.89 3.68 8.10
CA GLY A 2 -4.63 4.91 7.33
C GLY A 2 -3.28 4.92 6.62
N ILE A 3 -2.20 4.59 7.32
CA ILE A 3 -0.83 4.55 6.78
C ILE A 3 -0.73 3.56 5.60
N ILE A 4 -1.25 2.35 5.75
CA ILE A 4 -1.26 1.34 4.67
C ILE A 4 -2.10 1.83 3.48
N GLY A 5 -3.25 2.46 3.75
CA GLY A 5 -4.07 3.05 2.70
C GLY A 5 -3.35 4.16 1.94
N ALA A 6 -2.68 5.08 2.63
CA ALA A 6 -1.87 6.14 2.02
C ALA A 6 -0.69 5.56 1.23
N ALA A 7 0.01 4.56 1.79
CA ALA A 7 1.10 3.86 1.11
C ALA A 7 0.64 3.23 -0.21
N THR A 8 -0.47 2.50 -0.19
CA THR A 8 -0.99 1.85 -1.41
C THR A 8 -1.49 2.86 -2.45
N LEU A 9 -2.00 4.00 -2.01
CA LEU A 9 -2.39 5.10 -2.90
C LEU A 9 -1.16 5.75 -3.53
N THR A 10 -0.13 6.04 -2.74
CA THR A 10 1.14 6.60 -3.23
C THR A 10 1.81 5.68 -4.27
N MET A 11 1.88 4.36 -4.02
CA MET A 11 2.42 3.43 -5.01
C MET A 11 1.60 3.41 -6.30
N ALA A 12 0.28 3.53 -6.21
CA ALA A 12 -0.56 3.62 -7.40
C ALA A 12 -0.14 4.80 -8.29
N TRP A 13 0.22 5.94 -7.72
CA TRP A 13 0.75 7.08 -8.46
C TRP A 13 2.16 6.85 -8.99
N PHE A 14 3.01 6.09 -8.28
CA PHE A 14 4.35 5.74 -8.75
C PHE A 14 4.37 4.83 -9.98
N VAL A 15 3.31 4.08 -10.25
CA VAL A 15 3.24 3.23 -11.45
C VAL A 15 3.54 4.02 -12.72
N GLN A 16 2.97 5.22 -12.85
CA GLN A 16 3.20 6.04 -14.04
C GLN A 16 4.66 6.54 -14.14
N PRO A 17 5.29 7.17 -13.12
CA PRO A 17 6.72 7.48 -13.13
C PRO A 17 7.62 6.28 -13.44
N VAL A 18 7.31 5.11 -12.91
CA VAL A 18 8.07 3.87 -13.20
C VAL A 18 7.97 3.50 -14.68
N LEU A 19 6.78 3.53 -15.27
CA LEU A 19 6.58 3.24 -16.69
C LEU A 19 7.27 4.27 -17.59
N MET A 20 7.26 5.54 -17.19
CA MET A 20 7.99 6.60 -17.89
C MET A 20 9.51 6.37 -17.81
N TYR A 21 10.03 6.03 -16.64
CA TYR A 21 11.44 5.71 -16.44
C TYR A 21 11.90 4.55 -17.33
N LEU A 22 11.06 3.53 -17.46
CA LEU A 22 11.29 2.36 -18.31
C LEU A 22 11.08 2.64 -19.81
N LYS A 23 10.71 3.88 -20.17
CA LYS A 23 10.40 4.26 -21.57
C LYS A 23 9.32 3.35 -22.21
N THR A 24 8.38 2.88 -21.41
CA THR A 24 7.25 2.06 -21.87
C THR A 24 6.38 2.89 -22.81
N PRO A 25 5.95 2.38 -23.97
CA PRO A 25 5.01 3.10 -24.84
C PRO A 25 3.70 3.42 -24.10
N VAL A 26 3.18 4.63 -24.26
CA VAL A 26 1.97 5.11 -23.57
C VAL A 26 0.76 4.21 -23.84
N SER A 27 0.70 3.58 -25.02
CA SER A 27 -0.36 2.61 -25.38
C SER A 27 -0.46 1.41 -24.41
N TRP A 28 0.63 1.05 -23.73
CA TRP A 28 0.67 -0.05 -22.77
C TRP A 28 0.23 0.34 -21.36
N TYR A 29 0.18 1.65 -21.04
CA TYR A 29 -0.16 2.12 -19.70
C TYR A 29 -1.53 1.60 -19.25
N GLY A 30 -2.55 1.72 -20.10
CA GLY A 30 -3.90 1.25 -19.81
C GLY A 30 -3.95 -0.27 -19.57
N VAL A 31 -3.22 -1.06 -20.37
CA VAL A 31 -3.14 -2.52 -20.22
C VAL A 31 -2.50 -2.87 -18.87
N ILE A 32 -1.33 -2.30 -18.56
CA ILE A 32 -0.61 -2.55 -17.31
C ILE A 32 -1.48 -2.15 -16.10
N TRP A 33 -2.11 -0.96 -16.14
CA TRP A 33 -3.02 -0.52 -15.09
C TRP A 33 -4.20 -1.48 -14.90
N THR A 34 -4.80 -1.95 -15.98
CA THR A 34 -5.91 -2.90 -15.94
C THR A 34 -5.47 -4.20 -15.28
N VAL A 35 -4.35 -4.78 -15.70
CA VAL A 35 -3.85 -6.05 -15.16
C VAL A 35 -3.47 -5.91 -13.68
N LEU A 36 -2.82 -4.81 -13.28
CA LEU A 36 -2.52 -4.54 -11.88
C LEU A 36 -3.78 -4.42 -11.02
N ASN A 37 -4.83 -3.74 -11.50
CA ASN A 37 -6.09 -3.62 -10.76
C ASN A 37 -6.89 -4.94 -10.74
N LEU A 38 -6.85 -5.74 -11.79
CA LEU A 38 -7.39 -7.10 -11.78
C LEU A 38 -6.69 -7.96 -10.72
N THR A 39 -5.37 -7.85 -10.59
CA THR A 39 -4.60 -8.54 -9.53
C THR A 39 -5.11 -8.15 -8.13
N VAL A 40 -5.41 -6.87 -7.88
CA VAL A 40 -6.03 -6.42 -6.62
C VAL A 40 -7.40 -7.09 -6.42
N GLY A 41 -8.24 -7.11 -7.45
CA GLY A 41 -9.57 -7.72 -7.39
C GLY A 41 -9.50 -9.21 -7.05
N PHE A 42 -8.66 -9.97 -7.77
CA PHE A 42 -8.45 -11.39 -7.49
C PHE A 42 -7.91 -11.64 -6.08
N ALA A 43 -6.89 -10.90 -5.65
CA ALA A 43 -6.37 -11.02 -4.29
C ALA A 43 -7.44 -10.72 -3.24
N ALA A 44 -8.28 -9.72 -3.46
CA ALA A 44 -9.36 -9.37 -2.53
C ALA A 44 -10.36 -10.51 -2.32
N LEU A 45 -10.66 -11.34 -3.34
CA LEU A 45 -11.54 -12.50 -3.21
C LEU A 45 -11.01 -13.57 -2.24
N TRP A 46 -9.69 -13.63 -2.05
CA TRP A 46 -9.04 -14.62 -1.18
C TRP A 46 -8.66 -14.04 0.18
N SER A 47 -8.93 -12.75 0.41
CA SER A 47 -8.49 -12.02 1.60
C SER A 47 -8.95 -12.67 2.90
N ASP A 48 -10.21 -13.10 2.99
CA ASP A 48 -10.76 -13.72 4.20
C ASP A 48 -10.10 -15.07 4.51
N ARG A 49 -9.80 -15.87 3.46
CA ARG A 49 -9.11 -17.16 3.64
C ARG A 49 -7.68 -16.94 4.15
N VAL A 50 -6.99 -15.98 3.58
CA VAL A 50 -5.61 -15.64 3.95
C VAL A 50 -5.56 -15.07 5.37
N ASP A 51 -6.49 -14.17 5.72
CA ASP A 51 -6.59 -13.60 7.06
C ASP A 51 -6.92 -14.65 8.12
N ASN A 52 -7.85 -15.57 7.85
CA ASN A 52 -8.19 -16.67 8.75
C ASN A 52 -7.02 -17.65 8.95
N TYR A 53 -6.19 -17.87 7.93
CA TYR A 53 -5.03 -18.76 8.03
C TYR A 53 -3.87 -18.16 8.84
N PHE A 54 -3.52 -16.90 8.60
CA PHE A 54 -2.41 -16.24 9.28
C PHE A 54 -2.80 -15.58 10.59
N GLY A 55 -4.04 -15.15 10.70
CA GLY A 55 -4.57 -14.37 11.81
C GLY A 55 -4.18 -12.89 11.76
N PRO A 56 -4.92 -12.02 12.49
CA PRO A 56 -4.81 -10.56 12.36
C PRO A 56 -3.39 -10.01 12.65
N ARG A 57 -2.70 -10.63 13.60
CA ARG A 57 -1.37 -10.20 14.02
C ARG A 57 -0.32 -10.43 12.95
N LYS A 58 -0.25 -11.66 12.41
CA LYS A 58 0.70 -12.01 11.36
C LYS A 58 0.36 -11.29 10.05
N MET A 59 -0.92 -11.17 9.76
CA MET A 59 -1.39 -10.48 8.56
C MET A 59 -1.02 -9.00 8.56
N GLY A 60 -1.15 -8.31 9.70
CA GLY A 60 -0.69 -6.92 9.85
C GLY A 60 0.80 -6.73 9.56
N ILE A 61 1.64 -7.65 10.06
CA ILE A 61 3.09 -7.66 9.79
C ILE A 61 3.36 -7.93 8.31
N LEU A 62 2.75 -8.97 7.74
CA LEU A 62 2.95 -9.35 6.35
C LEU A 62 2.60 -8.19 5.40
N ILE A 63 1.44 -7.56 5.61
CA ILE A 63 1.03 -6.40 4.81
C ILE A 63 2.08 -5.29 4.90
N LEU A 64 2.56 -4.93 6.09
CA LEU A 64 3.56 -3.88 6.24
C LEU A 64 4.88 -4.25 5.55
N VAL A 65 5.38 -5.48 5.79
CA VAL A 65 6.66 -5.97 5.24
C VAL A 65 6.62 -5.99 3.71
N PHE A 66 5.55 -6.52 3.10
CA PHE A 66 5.45 -6.59 1.65
C PHE A 66 5.19 -5.24 0.99
N ILE A 67 4.47 -4.33 1.66
CA ILE A 67 4.29 -2.97 1.15
C ILE A 67 5.61 -2.21 1.21
N VAL A 68 6.30 -2.19 2.33
CA VAL A 68 7.60 -1.50 2.47
C VAL A 68 8.67 -2.18 1.59
N GLY A 69 8.70 -3.52 1.62
CA GLY A 69 9.59 -4.31 0.77
C GLY A 69 9.37 -4.05 -0.72
N GLY A 70 8.12 -3.86 -1.15
CA GLY A 70 7.77 -3.49 -2.52
C GLY A 70 8.39 -2.15 -2.94
N TYR A 71 8.32 -1.13 -2.09
CA TYR A 71 8.97 0.15 -2.35
C TYR A 71 10.49 0.03 -2.45
N ILE A 72 11.12 -0.65 -1.49
CA ILE A 72 12.57 -0.84 -1.46
C ILE A 72 13.03 -1.68 -2.66
N SER A 73 12.39 -2.81 -2.91
CA SER A 73 12.75 -3.69 -4.01
C SER A 73 12.60 -3.01 -5.36
N LEU A 74 11.55 -2.22 -5.56
CA LEU A 74 11.33 -1.46 -6.79
C LEU A 74 12.39 -0.36 -6.95
N ALA A 75 12.80 0.33 -5.88
CA ALA A 75 13.84 1.34 -5.91
C ALA A 75 15.19 0.81 -6.43
N PHE A 76 15.53 -0.45 -6.11
CA PHE A 76 16.77 -1.10 -6.58
C PHE A 76 16.61 -1.87 -7.89
N ASN A 77 15.39 -2.07 -8.39
CA ASN A 77 15.08 -2.85 -9.60
C ASN A 77 14.17 -2.06 -10.55
N LEU A 78 14.59 -0.87 -10.95
CA LEU A 78 13.91 -0.05 -11.96
C LEU A 78 14.17 -0.60 -13.37
N THR A 79 13.70 -1.83 -13.60
CA THR A 79 13.81 -2.56 -14.88
C THR A 79 12.46 -3.15 -15.25
N TYR A 80 12.33 -3.68 -16.46
CA TYR A 80 11.10 -4.42 -16.83
C TYR A 80 10.82 -5.62 -15.90
N ALA A 81 11.86 -6.29 -15.38
CA ALA A 81 11.71 -7.31 -14.35
C ALA A 81 11.12 -6.73 -13.04
N GLY A 82 11.41 -5.47 -12.73
CA GLY A 82 10.82 -4.75 -11.58
C GLY A 82 9.30 -4.60 -11.67
N LEU A 83 8.69 -4.70 -12.86
CA LEU A 83 7.22 -4.73 -12.99
C LEU A 83 6.61 -5.94 -12.26
N ALA A 84 7.34 -7.06 -12.15
CA ALA A 84 6.90 -8.22 -11.36
C ALA A 84 6.75 -7.85 -9.87
N ILE A 85 7.61 -6.96 -9.35
CA ILE A 85 7.53 -6.45 -7.98
C ILE A 85 6.23 -5.69 -7.76
N LEU A 86 5.79 -4.90 -8.76
CA LEU A 86 4.49 -4.21 -8.70
C LEU A 86 3.34 -5.21 -8.58
N PHE A 87 3.36 -6.35 -9.28
CA PHE A 87 2.33 -7.38 -9.15
C PHE A 87 2.27 -7.93 -7.72
N VAL A 88 3.42 -8.28 -7.13
CA VAL A 88 3.49 -8.73 -5.74
C VAL A 88 2.94 -7.66 -4.79
N PHE A 89 3.34 -6.41 -4.97
CA PHE A 89 2.82 -5.28 -4.20
C PHE A 89 1.29 -5.16 -4.33
N TYR A 90 0.75 -5.28 -5.55
CA TYR A 90 -0.69 -5.17 -5.81
C TYR A 90 -1.49 -6.35 -5.24
N ILE A 91 -0.91 -7.55 -5.14
CA ILE A 91 -1.50 -8.68 -4.41
C ILE A 91 -1.70 -8.30 -2.93
N PHE A 92 -0.64 -7.82 -2.25
CA PHE A 92 -0.74 -7.41 -0.84
C PHE A 92 -1.63 -6.20 -0.63
N ARG A 93 -1.67 -5.25 -1.56
CA ARG A 93 -2.67 -4.17 -1.60
C ARG A 93 -4.09 -4.74 -1.67
N GLY A 94 -4.31 -5.78 -2.47
CA GLY A 94 -5.59 -6.47 -2.61
C GLY A 94 -6.05 -7.11 -1.31
N PHE A 95 -5.16 -7.76 -0.57
CA PHE A 95 -5.45 -8.28 0.77
C PHE A 95 -5.68 -7.18 1.80
N ALA A 96 -4.82 -6.14 1.81
CA ALA A 96 -4.83 -5.11 2.84
C ALA A 96 -6.16 -4.36 2.94
N THR A 97 -6.79 -4.03 1.82
CA THR A 97 -7.98 -3.18 1.80
C THR A 97 -9.19 -3.85 2.47
N PRO A 98 -9.63 -5.07 2.08
CA PRO A 98 -10.78 -5.73 2.71
C PRO A 98 -10.47 -6.15 4.15
N ILE A 99 -9.28 -6.70 4.43
CA ILE A 99 -8.88 -7.13 5.77
C ILE A 99 -8.92 -5.96 6.77
N LEU A 100 -8.28 -4.84 6.43
CA LEU A 100 -8.26 -3.68 7.32
C LEU A 100 -9.63 -3.01 7.49
N LYS A 101 -10.50 -3.07 6.47
CA LYS A 101 -11.90 -2.65 6.59
C LYS A 101 -12.69 -3.62 7.48
N GLY A 102 -12.46 -4.92 7.32
CA GLY A 102 -13.06 -5.97 8.16
C GLY A 102 -12.79 -5.74 9.64
N TYR A 103 -11.54 -5.47 10.02
CA TYR A 103 -11.18 -5.17 11.41
C TYR A 103 -11.86 -3.92 11.96
N ILE A 104 -11.98 -2.87 11.14
CA ILE A 104 -12.71 -1.65 11.54
C ILE A 104 -14.19 -1.98 11.76
N ASN A 105 -14.80 -2.73 10.85
CA ASN A 105 -16.22 -3.10 10.94
C ASN A 105 -16.53 -3.97 12.17
N GLN A 106 -15.60 -4.86 12.56
CA GLN A 106 -15.75 -5.69 13.77
C GLN A 106 -15.68 -4.87 15.06
N MET A 107 -14.92 -3.77 15.06
CA MET A 107 -14.76 -2.89 16.22
C MET A 107 -15.74 -1.72 16.26
N THR A 108 -16.63 -1.61 15.28
CA THR A 108 -17.53 -0.45 15.13
C THR A 108 -18.99 -0.91 15.13
N PHE A 109 -19.85 -0.22 15.87
CA PHE A 109 -21.30 -0.44 15.87
C PHE A 109 -21.87 -0.26 14.45
N SER A 110 -22.89 -1.02 14.13
CA SER A 110 -23.45 -1.10 12.74
C SER A 110 -23.90 0.24 12.19
N ASP A 111 -24.49 1.09 13.01
CA ASP A 111 -24.99 2.42 12.68
C ASP A 111 -23.86 3.44 12.39
N MET A 112 -22.66 3.22 12.92
CA MET A 112 -21.51 4.12 12.73
C MET A 112 -20.51 3.65 11.68
N ARG A 113 -20.64 2.45 11.13
CA ARG A 113 -19.65 1.86 10.18
C ARG A 113 -19.40 2.74 8.98
N ALA A 114 -20.44 3.25 8.35
CA ALA A 114 -20.31 4.12 7.17
C ALA A 114 -19.52 5.39 7.49
N THR A 115 -19.79 6.02 8.63
CA THR A 115 -19.10 7.23 9.08
C THR A 115 -17.62 6.95 9.35
N VAL A 116 -17.29 5.87 10.08
CA VAL A 116 -15.90 5.51 10.41
C VAL A 116 -15.12 5.16 9.15
N LEU A 117 -15.72 4.45 8.18
CA LEU A 117 -15.07 4.15 6.91
C LEU A 117 -14.88 5.41 6.05
N SER A 118 -15.80 6.37 6.10
CA SER A 118 -15.65 7.67 5.42
C SER A 118 -14.52 8.48 6.03
N ILE A 119 -14.44 8.58 7.35
CA ILE A 119 -13.33 9.23 8.08
C ILE A 119 -11.99 8.55 7.71
N ARG A 120 -11.94 7.22 7.71
CA ARG A 120 -10.75 6.47 7.28
C ARG A 120 -10.31 6.89 5.86
N ASN A 121 -11.24 6.92 4.91
CA ASN A 121 -10.93 7.29 3.53
C ASN A 121 -10.49 8.75 3.41
N PHE A 122 -11.08 9.64 4.18
CA PHE A 122 -10.68 11.04 4.27
C PHE A 122 -9.24 11.17 4.79
N ILE A 123 -8.90 10.48 5.89
CA ILE A 123 -7.54 10.47 6.46
C ILE A 123 -6.52 9.95 5.42
N ILE A 124 -6.83 8.88 4.70
CA ILE A 124 -5.95 8.34 3.66
C ILE A 124 -5.67 9.39 2.58
N ARG A 125 -6.70 10.08 2.11
CA ARG A 125 -6.56 11.12 1.08
C ARG A 125 -5.81 12.34 1.59
N LEU A 126 -6.07 12.74 2.84
CA LEU A 126 -5.36 13.86 3.49
C LEU A 126 -3.87 13.55 3.65
N MET A 127 -3.53 12.36 4.14
CA MET A 127 -2.13 11.91 4.24
C MET A 127 -1.47 11.88 2.86
N PHE A 128 -2.15 11.36 1.84
CA PHE A 128 -1.65 11.37 0.48
C PHE A 128 -1.42 12.80 -0.03
N ALA A 129 -2.39 13.70 0.15
CA ALA A 129 -2.29 15.09 -0.29
C ALA A 129 -1.14 15.85 0.39
N ALA A 130 -0.82 15.52 1.64
CA ALA A 130 0.31 16.09 2.36
C ALA A 130 1.67 15.53 1.88
N ILE A 131 1.73 14.24 1.56
CA ILE A 131 2.97 13.53 1.25
C ILE A 131 3.30 13.60 -0.25
N ALA A 132 2.29 13.47 -1.13
CA ALA A 132 2.50 13.35 -2.57
C ALA A 132 3.26 14.51 -3.21
N PRO A 133 3.01 15.80 -2.88
CA PRO A 133 3.79 16.91 -3.44
C PRO A 133 5.27 16.83 -3.06
N PHE A 134 5.57 16.45 -1.81
CA PHE A 134 6.95 16.28 -1.34
C PHE A 134 7.65 15.12 -2.07
N ILE A 135 6.96 14.00 -2.23
CA ILE A 135 7.50 12.85 -2.95
C ILE A 135 7.67 13.15 -4.45
N GLY A 136 6.73 13.87 -5.05
CA GLY A 136 6.85 14.35 -6.43
C GLY A 136 8.07 15.26 -6.60
N TRP A 137 8.25 16.21 -5.70
CA TRP A 137 9.43 17.08 -5.69
C TRP A 137 10.74 16.28 -5.56
N LEU A 138 10.80 15.27 -4.70
CA LEU A 138 11.98 14.39 -4.59
C LEU A 138 12.26 13.63 -5.91
N ASN A 139 11.22 13.16 -6.58
CA ASN A 139 11.36 12.49 -7.86
C ASN A 139 11.94 13.42 -8.92
N ASP A 140 11.47 14.67 -8.98
CA ASP A 140 11.87 15.63 -10.01
C ASP A 140 13.25 16.22 -9.74
N MET A 141 13.61 16.49 -8.47
CA MET A 141 14.87 17.12 -8.10
C MET A 141 16.03 16.13 -7.95
N TYR A 142 15.75 14.88 -7.57
CA TYR A 142 16.77 13.89 -7.31
C TYR A 142 16.63 12.66 -8.21
N SER A 143 15.74 11.74 -7.86
CA SER A 143 15.48 10.54 -8.66
C SER A 143 14.25 9.77 -8.17
N LEU A 144 13.69 8.96 -9.07
CA LEU A 144 12.62 8.02 -8.75
C LEU A 144 13.04 7.04 -7.63
N GLN A 145 14.29 6.61 -7.63
CA GLN A 145 14.85 5.73 -6.60
C GLN A 145 14.78 6.35 -5.21
N ILE A 146 15.22 7.61 -5.07
CA ILE A 146 15.20 8.33 -3.79
C ILE A 146 13.76 8.54 -3.33
N ALA A 147 12.86 8.94 -4.23
CA ALA A 147 11.45 9.12 -3.92
C ALA A 147 10.79 7.82 -3.39
N LEU A 148 11.11 6.66 -3.97
CA LEU A 148 10.65 5.36 -3.51
C LEU A 148 11.22 4.99 -2.14
N LEU A 149 12.52 5.19 -1.90
CA LEU A 149 13.16 4.89 -0.61
C LEU A 149 12.64 5.79 0.52
N VAL A 150 12.47 7.07 0.26
CA VAL A 150 11.90 8.01 1.24
C VAL A 150 10.45 7.62 1.56
N SER A 151 9.66 7.24 0.54
CA SER A 151 8.30 6.72 0.74
C SER A 151 8.28 5.48 1.62
N ALA A 152 9.22 4.54 1.42
CA ALA A 152 9.38 3.37 2.27
C ALA A 152 9.65 3.75 3.74
N GLY A 153 10.53 4.72 3.98
CA GLY A 153 10.84 5.24 5.33
C GLY A 153 9.64 5.89 6.02
N ILE A 154 8.91 6.74 5.29
CA ILE A 154 7.68 7.41 5.79
C ILE A 154 6.61 6.39 6.20
N ILE A 155 6.56 5.23 5.55
CA ILE A 155 5.60 4.17 5.86
C ILE A 155 6.10 3.27 6.99
N LEU A 156 7.39 2.88 6.94
CA LEU A 156 7.99 1.93 7.88
C LEU A 156 7.99 2.46 9.31
N ILE A 157 8.38 3.72 9.51
CA ILE A 157 8.53 4.30 10.85
C ILE A 157 7.18 4.28 11.61
N PRO A 158 6.11 4.95 11.15
CA PRO A 158 4.85 4.95 11.88
C PRO A 158 4.15 3.59 11.83
N GLY A 159 4.30 2.82 10.74
CA GLY A 159 3.75 1.48 10.63
C GLY A 159 4.36 0.52 11.65
N GLY A 160 5.68 0.55 11.80
CA GLY A 160 6.41 -0.25 12.79
C GLY A 160 6.08 0.12 14.23
N ILE A 161 6.00 1.42 14.54
CA ILE A 161 5.62 1.92 15.87
C ILE A 161 4.21 1.43 16.24
N LEU A 162 3.24 1.57 15.34
CA LEU A 162 1.85 1.14 15.61
C LEU A 162 1.74 -0.37 15.81
N LEU A 163 2.45 -1.17 15.01
CA LEU A 163 2.49 -2.62 15.23
C LEU A 163 3.14 -2.96 16.59
N GLY A 164 4.24 -2.32 16.94
CA GLY A 164 4.91 -2.52 18.23
C GLY A 164 4.01 -2.21 19.41
N LEU A 165 3.25 -1.11 19.37
CA LEU A 165 2.28 -0.73 20.40
C LEU A 165 1.12 -1.73 20.51
N GLN A 166 0.63 -2.25 19.38
CA GLN A 166 -0.41 -3.28 19.37
C GLN A 166 0.05 -4.58 20.02
N PHE A 167 1.34 -4.95 19.81
CA PHE A 167 1.91 -6.14 20.43
C PHE A 167 2.07 -6.00 21.96
N ARG A 168 2.43 -4.83 22.43
CA ARG A 168 2.58 -4.56 23.87
C ARG A 168 1.24 -4.63 24.60
N LYS A 169 0.17 -4.15 23.99
CA LYS A 169 -1.18 -4.15 24.59
C LYS A 169 -1.79 -5.55 24.75
N ASN A 170 -1.41 -6.51 23.90
CA ASN A 170 -1.96 -7.87 23.94
C ASN A 170 -1.17 -8.83 24.84
N ASN A 171 -0.06 -8.38 25.44
CA ASN A 171 0.75 -9.15 26.38
C ASN A 171 0.46 -8.78 27.83
N HIS A 172 -0.48 -7.88 28.08
CA HIS A 172 -1.09 -7.53 29.37
C HIS A 172 -2.56 -7.90 29.38
#